data_0671d5284824275ce36381ad03e6b23d
#
_entry.id   0671d5284824275ce36381ad03e6b23d
#
_cell.length_a   1.000
_cell.length_b   1.000
_cell.length_c   1.000
_cell.angle_alpha   90.00
_cell.angle_beta   90.00
_cell.angle_gamma   90.00
#
_symmetry.space_group_name_H-M   'P 1'
#
loop_
_entity.id
_entity.type
_entity.pdbx_description
1 polymer ?
#
loop_
_entity_poly.entity_id
_entity_poly.type
_entity_poly.pdbx_seq_one_letter_code
_entity_poly.pdbx_strand_id
1 'polypeptide(L)'
;MIVCIPVSEDGQVGEGWGRARRLALATVDGGLITDWQEIDVDWLTTHDEGAEGSHHARVARFLSDHAVQVAVAHHMGAPMENLIRKMKIHAVLGASGDARAAVLAAAS
;
A
#
# COMPACT_ATOMS: atom_id res chain seq x y z
N MET A 1 -11.51 5.37 -7.52
CA MET A 1 -10.97 4.75 -6.29
C MET A 1 -9.47 4.64 -6.41
N ILE A 2 -8.76 5.10 -5.41
CA ILE A 2 -7.29 5.03 -5.36
C ILE A 2 -6.88 3.88 -4.46
N VAL A 3 -6.14 2.92 -5.03
CA VAL A 3 -5.67 1.72 -4.32
C VAL A 3 -4.15 1.76 -4.26
N CYS A 4 -3.58 1.53 -3.09
CA CYS A 4 -2.15 1.49 -2.88
C CYS A 4 -1.72 0.06 -2.53
N ILE A 5 -0.66 -0.44 -3.18
CA ILE A 5 -0.19 -1.81 -3.01
C ILE A 5 1.34 -1.88 -3.14
N PRO A 6 2.04 -2.58 -2.23
CA PRO A 6 3.46 -2.84 -2.43
C PRO A 6 3.67 -3.76 -3.62
N VAL A 7 4.66 -3.44 -4.45
CA VAL A 7 4.96 -4.23 -5.65
C VAL A 7 6.42 -4.60 -5.69
N SER A 8 6.71 -5.78 -6.25
CA SER A 8 8.05 -6.23 -6.53
C SER A 8 8.46 -5.79 -7.94
N GLU A 9 9.74 -6.01 -8.28
CA GLU A 9 10.26 -5.62 -9.60
C GLU A 9 9.56 -6.35 -10.74
N ASP A 10 9.07 -7.56 -10.50
CA ASP A 10 8.39 -8.37 -11.50
C ASP A 10 6.88 -8.21 -11.51
N GLY A 11 6.36 -7.19 -10.85
CA GLY A 11 4.93 -6.88 -10.87
C GLY A 11 4.05 -7.72 -9.97
N GLN A 12 4.66 -8.39 -9.00
CA GLN A 12 3.92 -9.20 -8.01
C GLN A 12 3.65 -8.39 -6.74
N VAL A 13 2.73 -8.86 -5.93
CA VAL A 13 2.49 -8.25 -4.61
C VAL A 13 3.76 -8.39 -3.76
N GLY A 14 4.22 -7.28 -3.19
CA GLY A 14 5.38 -7.27 -2.31
C GLY A 14 5.09 -7.97 -0.98
N GLU A 15 6.15 -8.45 -0.31
CA GLU A 15 5.99 -9.28 0.89
C GLU A 15 5.39 -8.54 2.07
N GLY A 16 5.80 -7.31 2.33
CA GLY A 16 5.35 -6.57 3.49
C GLY A 16 5.04 -5.14 3.19
N TRP A 17 4.13 -4.57 3.96
CA TRP A 17 3.72 -3.18 3.79
C TRP A 17 4.77 -2.20 4.32
N GLY A 18 5.14 -2.34 5.60
CA GLY A 18 5.99 -1.36 6.28
C GLY A 18 7.44 -1.40 5.84
N ARG A 19 7.84 -2.38 5.06
CA ARG A 19 9.21 -2.53 4.54
C ARG A 19 9.24 -2.47 3.02
N ALA A 20 8.22 -1.89 2.42
CA ALA A 20 8.13 -1.81 0.97
C ALA A 20 9.24 -0.94 0.40
N ARG A 21 9.76 -1.34 -0.75
CA ARG A 21 10.70 -0.51 -1.53
C ARG A 21 9.96 0.31 -2.56
N ARG A 22 8.86 -0.23 -3.07
CA ARG A 22 8.06 0.40 -4.11
C ARG A 22 6.58 0.17 -3.85
N LEU A 23 5.79 1.19 -4.06
CA LEU A 23 4.34 1.12 -3.99
C LEU A 23 3.75 1.47 -5.35
N ALA A 24 2.66 0.83 -5.70
CA ALA A 24 1.86 1.23 -6.84
C ALA A 24 0.63 1.96 -6.35
N LEU A 25 0.28 3.04 -7.04
CA LEU A 25 -0.97 3.75 -6.85
C LEU A 25 -1.81 3.48 -8.08
N ALA A 26 -2.90 2.77 -7.90
CA ALA A 26 -3.79 2.40 -8.99
C ALA A 26 -5.09 3.17 -8.87
N THR A 27 -5.50 3.80 -9.96
CA THR A 27 -6.84 4.38 -10.05
C THR A 27 -7.73 3.33 -10.69
N VAL A 28 -8.79 2.95 -9.99
CA VAL A 28 -9.75 1.94 -10.47
C VAL A 28 -11.09 2.61 -10.67
N ASP A 29 -11.66 2.45 -11.85
CA ASP A 29 -12.94 3.03 -12.20
C ASP A 29 -13.71 2.04 -13.06
N GLY A 30 -14.96 1.75 -12.68
CA GLY A 30 -15.81 0.82 -13.42
C GLY A 30 -15.23 -0.58 -13.52
N GLY A 31 -14.46 -1.03 -12.54
CA GLY A 31 -13.85 -2.35 -12.54
C GLY A 31 -12.57 -2.46 -13.37
N LEU A 32 -12.05 -1.32 -13.85
CA LEU A 32 -10.83 -1.29 -14.68
C LEU A 32 -9.78 -0.38 -14.03
N ILE A 33 -8.51 -0.75 -14.19
CA ILE A 33 -7.39 0.10 -13.80
C ILE A 33 -7.22 1.14 -14.90
N THR A 34 -7.48 2.41 -14.57
CA THR A 34 -7.38 3.51 -15.54
C THR A 34 -6.05 4.25 -15.44
N ASP A 35 -5.34 4.08 -14.31
CA ASP A 35 -4.01 4.65 -14.13
C ASP A 35 -3.21 3.76 -13.17
N TRP A 36 -1.92 3.64 -13.43
CA TRP A 36 -1.01 2.83 -12.61
C TRP A 36 0.31 3.57 -12.50
N GLN A 37 0.67 3.98 -11.28
CA GLN A 37 1.86 4.74 -11.03
C GLN A 37 2.69 4.04 -9.95
N GLU A 38 3.95 3.74 -10.24
CA GLU A 38 4.85 3.12 -9.28
C GLU A 38 5.78 4.16 -8.68
N ILE A 39 5.90 4.16 -7.36
CA ILE A 39 6.69 5.13 -6.62
C ILE A 39 7.65 4.40 -5.71
N ASP A 40 8.93 4.75 -5.80
CA ASP A 40 9.94 4.22 -4.89
C ASP A 40 9.81 4.94 -3.55
N VAL A 41 9.56 4.20 -2.48
CA VAL A 41 9.38 4.77 -1.14
C VAL A 41 10.48 4.39 -0.17
N ASP A 42 11.20 3.31 -0.49
CA ASP A 42 12.37 2.86 0.27
C ASP A 42 12.09 2.64 1.76
N TRP A 43 10.91 2.18 2.09
CA TRP A 43 10.51 1.93 3.48
C TRP A 43 11.30 0.78 4.10
N LEU A 44 11.84 -0.11 3.28
CA LEU A 44 12.68 -1.20 3.77
C LEU A 44 13.90 -0.66 4.51
N THR A 45 14.56 0.36 3.95
CA THR A 45 15.75 0.95 4.58
C THR A 45 15.41 1.94 5.67
N THR A 46 14.29 2.65 5.57
CA THR A 46 13.93 3.69 6.54
C THR A 46 13.10 3.16 7.72
N HIS A 47 12.63 1.92 7.65
CA HIS A 47 11.79 1.33 8.68
C HIS A 47 12.43 1.38 10.07
N ASP A 48 13.72 1.10 10.15
CA ASP A 48 14.45 1.06 11.42
C ASP A 48 15.13 2.39 11.78
N GLU A 49 14.92 3.43 10.98
CA GLU A 49 15.48 4.75 11.24
C GLU A 49 14.51 5.59 12.07
N GLY A 50 15.01 6.11 13.19
CA GLY A 50 14.23 6.93 14.09
C GLY A 50 13.25 6.14 14.93
N ALA A 51 12.34 6.85 15.58
CA ALA A 51 11.30 6.21 16.40
C ALA A 51 10.23 5.57 15.53
N GLU A 52 9.59 4.52 16.05
CA GLU A 52 8.49 3.84 15.38
C GLU A 52 7.40 4.82 14.93
N GLY A 53 7.08 5.80 15.78
CA GLY A 53 6.09 6.82 15.43
C GLY A 53 6.46 7.66 14.22
N SER A 54 7.77 7.89 13.99
CA SER A 54 8.23 8.63 12.81
C SER A 54 7.97 7.85 11.52
N HIS A 55 8.15 6.54 11.55
CA HIS A 55 7.86 5.70 10.39
C HIS A 55 6.35 5.69 10.09
N HIS A 56 5.52 5.52 11.13
CA HIS A 56 4.07 5.54 10.98
C HIS A 56 3.57 6.89 10.44
N ALA A 57 4.13 7.99 10.92
CA ALA A 57 3.77 9.33 10.44
C ALA A 57 4.14 9.51 8.96
N ARG A 58 5.28 8.98 8.54
CA ARG A 58 5.72 9.03 7.15
C ARG A 58 4.75 8.28 6.24
N VAL A 59 4.34 7.08 6.66
CA VAL A 59 3.37 6.28 5.91
C VAL A 59 2.01 6.98 5.84
N ALA A 60 1.53 7.48 6.97
CA ALA A 60 0.24 8.19 7.04
C ALA A 60 0.22 9.39 6.11
N ARG A 61 1.31 10.16 6.10
CA ARG A 61 1.43 11.33 5.22
C ARG A 61 1.38 10.94 3.75
N PHE A 62 2.10 9.87 3.38
CA PHE A 62 2.08 9.38 2.01
C PHE A 62 0.67 9.02 1.57
N LEU A 63 -0.05 8.26 2.40
CA LEU A 63 -1.41 7.83 2.09
C LEU A 63 -2.37 9.01 1.98
N SER A 64 -2.23 10.00 2.85
CA SER A 64 -3.05 11.20 2.83
C SER A 64 -2.75 12.06 1.60
N ASP A 65 -1.48 12.27 1.29
CA ASP A 65 -1.07 13.11 0.15
C ASP A 65 -1.57 12.54 -1.18
N HIS A 66 -1.69 11.24 -1.28
CA HIS A 66 -2.14 10.57 -2.51
C HIS A 66 -3.62 10.19 -2.49
N ALA A 67 -4.35 10.60 -1.47
CA ALA A 67 -5.80 10.34 -1.32
C ALA A 67 -6.15 8.86 -1.45
N VAL A 68 -5.35 7.99 -0.84
CA VAL A 68 -5.54 6.54 -0.91
C VAL A 68 -6.82 6.14 -0.17
N GLN A 69 -7.63 5.31 -0.79
CA GLN A 69 -8.89 4.81 -0.24
C GLN A 69 -8.82 3.35 0.17
N VAL A 70 -7.95 2.56 -0.48
CA VAL A 70 -7.76 1.15 -0.18
C VAL A 70 -6.26 0.86 -0.13
N ALA A 71 -5.83 0.18 0.92
CA ALA A 71 -4.45 -0.29 1.07
C ALA A 71 -4.46 -1.82 0.99
N VAL A 72 -3.71 -2.37 0.06
CA VAL A 72 -3.63 -3.82 -0.18
C VAL A 72 -2.24 -4.29 0.19
N ALA A 73 -2.14 -5.41 0.89
CA ALA A 73 -0.85 -5.99 1.24
C ALA A 73 -0.98 -7.49 1.47
N HIS A 74 0.13 -8.21 1.36
CA HIS A 74 0.16 -9.60 1.81
C HIS A 74 0.12 -9.65 3.32
N HIS A 75 0.97 -8.87 3.98
CA HIS A 75 1.07 -8.81 5.43
C HIS A 75 1.28 -7.36 5.90
N MET A 76 0.71 -7.06 7.07
CA MET A 76 0.86 -5.74 7.69
C MET A 76 0.81 -5.95 9.20
N GLY A 77 1.70 -5.31 9.94
CA GLY A 77 1.67 -5.38 11.40
C GLY A 77 0.43 -4.72 11.98
N ALA A 78 -0.02 -5.21 13.15
CA ALA A 78 -1.24 -4.71 13.77
C ALA A 78 -1.23 -3.20 14.04
N PRO A 79 -0.14 -2.58 14.52
CA PRO A 79 -0.13 -1.12 14.71
C PRO A 79 -0.34 -0.34 13.41
N MET A 80 0.25 -0.80 12.32
CA MET A 80 0.09 -0.17 11.01
C MET A 80 -1.34 -0.35 10.49
N GLU A 81 -1.88 -1.55 10.63
CA GLU A 81 -3.27 -1.81 10.23
C GLU A 81 -4.24 -0.90 11.00
N ASN A 82 -4.03 -0.75 12.31
CA ASN A 82 -4.86 0.13 13.12
C ASN A 82 -4.77 1.59 12.67
N LEU A 83 -3.57 2.05 12.33
CA LEU A 83 -3.38 3.41 11.81
C LEU A 83 -4.17 3.61 10.52
N ILE A 84 -4.06 2.70 9.59
CA ILE A 84 -4.72 2.78 8.28
C ILE A 84 -6.23 2.79 8.46
N ARG A 85 -6.77 1.93 9.34
CA ARG A 85 -8.21 1.89 9.61
C ARG A 85 -8.70 3.17 10.28
N LYS A 86 -7.90 3.78 11.16
CA LYS A 86 -8.24 5.07 11.77
C LYS A 86 -8.32 6.19 10.75
N MET A 87 -7.55 6.09 9.67
CA MET A 87 -7.60 7.05 8.55
C MET A 87 -8.80 6.79 7.64
N LYS A 88 -9.64 5.82 7.96
CA LYS A 88 -10.80 5.39 7.16
C LYS A 88 -10.40 4.86 5.80
N ILE A 89 -9.23 4.25 5.73
CA ILE A 89 -8.74 3.55 4.55
C ILE A 89 -9.04 2.08 4.74
N HIS A 90 -9.63 1.44 3.74
CA HIS A 90 -9.93 0.02 3.80
C HIS A 90 -8.64 -0.79 3.64
N ALA A 91 -8.33 -1.66 4.58
CA ALA A 91 -7.14 -2.52 4.54
C ALA A 91 -7.52 -3.91 4.07
N VAL A 92 -6.87 -4.39 3.01
CA VAL A 92 -7.07 -5.72 2.45
C VAL A 92 -5.78 -6.50 2.60
N LEU A 93 -5.79 -7.55 3.40
CA LEU A 93 -4.60 -8.35 3.71
C LEU A 93 -4.69 -9.74 3.06
N GLY A 94 -3.57 -10.42 2.97
CA GLY A 94 -3.50 -11.75 2.39
C GLY A 94 -3.40 -11.75 0.87
N ALA A 95 -3.14 -10.60 0.25
CA ALA A 95 -2.98 -10.52 -1.20
C ALA A 95 -1.65 -11.17 -1.62
N SER A 96 -1.66 -11.85 -2.76
CA SER A 96 -0.48 -12.50 -3.31
C SER A 96 -0.62 -12.59 -4.84
N GLY A 97 0.48 -12.90 -5.51
CA GLY A 97 0.49 -13.08 -6.95
C GLY A 97 0.58 -11.75 -7.71
N ASP A 98 -0.08 -11.67 -8.84
CA ASP A 98 -0.03 -10.50 -9.71
C ASP A 98 -0.64 -9.27 -9.01
N ALA A 99 0.11 -8.16 -8.97
CA ALA A 99 -0.31 -6.96 -8.25
C ALA A 99 -1.55 -6.32 -8.86
N ARG A 100 -1.65 -6.28 -10.19
CA ARG A 100 -2.83 -5.68 -10.86
C ARG A 100 -4.09 -6.49 -10.58
N ALA A 101 -3.97 -7.82 -10.60
CA ALA A 101 -5.10 -8.70 -10.26
C ALA A 101 -5.54 -8.50 -8.81
N ALA A 102 -4.57 -8.36 -7.90
CA ALA A 102 -4.86 -8.11 -6.47
C ALA A 102 -5.59 -6.78 -6.27
N VAL A 103 -5.20 -5.74 -6.99
CA VAL A 103 -5.87 -4.43 -6.94
C VAL A 103 -7.31 -4.54 -7.40
N LEU A 104 -7.55 -5.21 -8.52
CA LEU A 104 -8.91 -5.37 -9.03
C LEU A 104 -9.80 -6.17 -8.08
N ALA A 105 -9.24 -7.21 -7.46
CA ALA A 105 -9.98 -8.00 -6.47
C ALA A 105 -10.34 -7.16 -5.23
N ALA A 106 -9.43 -6.31 -4.78
CA ALA A 106 -9.64 -5.47 -3.61
C ALA A 106 -10.64 -4.34 -3.87
N ALA A 107 -10.74 -3.88 -5.11
CA ALA A 107 -11.62 -2.79 -5.50
C ALA A 107 -13.05 -3.23 -5.85
N SER A 108 -13.28 -4.53 -5.94
CA SER A 108 -14.60 -5.06 -6.32
C SER A 108 -15.53 -5.24 -5.13
#